data_61d6eb7a9f70a4f76d9f6ed5e6ada23d
#
_entry.id   61d6eb7a9f70a4f76d9f6ed5e6ada23d
#
_cell.length_a   1.000
_cell.length_b   1.000
_cell.length_c   1.000
_cell.angle_alpha   90.00
_cell.angle_beta   90.00
_cell.angle_gamma   90.00
#
_symmetry.space_group_name_H-M   'P 1'
#
loop_
_entity.id
_entity.type
_entity.pdbx_description
1 polymer ?
#
loop_
_entity_poly.entity_id
_entity_poly.type
_entity_poly.pdbx_seq_one_letter_code
_entity_poly.pdbx_strand_id
1 'polypeptide(L)'
;FCNNVGNDDIFWQLYYYFADPGNQMSIGQTDLTMTLETGANCVSSSARWIGLIISTLGSIFLSGILISTITNSFERISESWRSGFSYYKLKNHTIIIGSDQMVYGLVNQICESSNDTIVVMTSTDVEQTRNALWASLKNKKNKNRIVVNYGHRDSEIFLKKINIAHANEVYLLGDTSEFDNIESYHDSLNVQSLKLISEQCKAAGRTNRLKCHVLFDYKTTYHIFQYADLNTDITKYIDFHPFNFYDFWARKVLVAGRSKEGNIVYEPLDYIPITSKDSDKFIHFIVIGMSQMGQAMALQAAHIAHFPNYHKKKTKITFIDANGMMEMHEFKQKCGELFKV
;
A
#
# COMPACT_ATOMS: atom_id res chain seq x y z
N PHE A 1 29.41 0.48 60.77
CA PHE A 1 28.12 -0.16 60.98
C PHE A 1 27.89 -0.32 62.47
N CYS A 2 26.84 0.34 63.04
CA CYS A 2 26.50 0.20 64.44
C CYS A 2 25.94 -1.21 64.69
N ASN A 3 26.31 -1.84 65.82
CA ASN A 3 25.97 -3.23 66.15
C ASN A 3 24.50 -3.60 66.31
N ASN A 4 23.56 -2.74 65.90
CA ASN A 4 22.12 -2.96 66.02
C ASN A 4 21.30 -2.73 64.77
N VAL A 5 21.94 -2.68 63.59
CA VAL A 5 21.21 -2.57 62.34
C VAL A 5 20.90 -3.99 61.84
N GLY A 6 19.64 -4.34 61.76
CA GLY A 6 19.22 -5.65 61.25
C GLY A 6 19.64 -5.83 59.75
N ASN A 7 19.79 -7.09 59.32
CA ASN A 7 20.15 -7.37 57.90
C ASN A 7 19.18 -6.75 56.89
N ASP A 8 17.93 -6.60 57.26
CA ASP A 8 16.90 -5.99 56.41
C ASP A 8 17.12 -4.49 56.23
N ASP A 9 17.60 -3.79 57.28
CA ASP A 9 17.93 -2.36 57.19
C ASP A 9 19.12 -2.08 56.28
N ILE A 10 20.08 -2.99 56.28
CA ILE A 10 21.27 -2.89 55.39
C ILE A 10 20.84 -3.03 53.94
N PHE A 11 19.93 -3.98 53.63
CA PHE A 11 19.38 -4.19 52.29
C PHE A 11 18.64 -2.94 51.80
N TRP A 12 17.75 -2.38 52.64
CA TRP A 12 16.99 -1.18 52.25
C TRP A 12 17.87 0.05 52.12
N GLN A 13 18.91 0.22 52.95
CA GLN A 13 19.89 1.30 52.77
C GLN A 13 20.68 1.17 51.48
N LEU A 14 21.13 -0.02 51.14
CA LEU A 14 21.77 -0.27 49.83
C LEU A 14 20.81 0.01 48.67
N TYR A 15 19.55 -0.42 48.77
CA TYR A 15 18.54 -0.14 47.77
C TYR A 15 18.32 1.36 47.57
N TYR A 16 18.21 2.15 48.64
CA TYR A 16 18.11 3.60 48.54
C TYR A 16 19.33 4.24 47.87
N TYR A 17 20.52 3.77 48.16
CA TYR A 17 21.73 4.22 47.50
C TYR A 17 21.77 3.95 45.99
N PHE A 18 21.17 2.86 45.56
CA PHE A 18 21.08 2.50 44.16
C PHE A 18 19.91 3.19 43.42
N ALA A 19 18.79 3.35 44.09
CA ALA A 19 17.53 3.74 43.48
C ALA A 19 17.31 5.27 43.43
N ASP A 20 17.87 6.01 44.41
CA ASP A 20 17.67 7.47 44.51
C ASP A 20 18.97 8.21 44.81
N PRO A 21 19.73 8.54 43.76
CA PRO A 21 20.96 9.31 43.90
C PRO A 21 20.77 10.73 44.45
N GLY A 22 19.55 11.28 44.34
CA GLY A 22 19.21 12.61 44.88
C GLY A 22 19.08 12.64 46.41
N ASN A 23 18.80 11.53 47.01
CA ASN A 23 18.65 11.42 48.47
C ASN A 23 19.95 11.29 49.25
N GLN A 24 21.08 11.15 48.55
CA GLN A 24 22.43 11.04 49.17
C GLN A 24 22.84 12.30 49.97
N MET A 25 22.36 13.46 49.56
CA MET A 25 22.65 14.72 50.29
C MET A 25 21.80 14.82 51.59
N SER A 26 20.57 14.29 51.62
CA SER A 26 19.72 14.35 52.79
C SER A 26 20.18 13.35 53.87
N ILE A 27 20.68 12.17 53.47
CA ILE A 27 21.22 11.16 54.42
C ILE A 27 22.51 11.68 55.07
N GLY A 28 23.32 12.42 54.36
CA GLY A 28 24.51 13.06 54.90
C GLY A 28 24.19 14.16 55.92
N GLN A 29 23.07 14.86 55.76
CA GLN A 29 22.59 15.88 56.71
C GLN A 29 21.91 15.30 57.95
N THR A 30 21.08 14.25 57.79
CA THR A 30 20.45 13.57 58.91
C THR A 30 21.46 12.84 59.81
N ASP A 31 22.48 12.24 59.20
CA ASP A 31 23.58 11.62 59.99
C ASP A 31 24.39 12.68 60.74
N LEU A 32 24.55 13.89 60.24
CA LEU A 32 25.25 14.95 60.95
C LEU A 32 24.45 15.48 62.18
N THR A 33 23.13 15.57 62.04
CA THR A 33 22.22 15.96 63.14
C THR A 33 22.11 14.88 64.20
N MET A 34 21.98 13.60 63.80
CA MET A 34 21.97 12.45 64.75
C MET A 34 23.31 12.28 65.48
N THR A 35 24.44 12.52 64.84
CA THR A 35 25.75 12.44 65.51
C THR A 35 25.97 13.57 66.52
N LEU A 36 25.33 14.71 66.37
CA LEU A 36 25.37 15.82 67.34
C LEU A 36 24.51 15.54 68.58
N GLU A 37 23.41 14.84 68.47
CA GLU A 37 22.50 14.53 69.57
C GLU A 37 22.89 13.25 70.34
N THR A 38 23.44 12.23 69.68
CA THR A 38 23.69 10.91 70.28
C THR A 38 25.14 10.58 70.58
N GLY A 39 26.09 11.41 70.18
CA GLY A 39 27.53 11.23 70.44
C GLY A 39 28.16 9.98 69.79
N ALA A 40 27.44 9.29 68.91
CA ALA A 40 27.90 8.06 68.30
C ALA A 40 28.44 8.30 66.85
N ASN A 41 29.75 8.33 66.69
CA ASN A 41 30.37 8.29 65.38
C ASN A 41 30.20 6.89 64.74
N CYS A 42 29.07 6.60 64.19
CA CYS A 42 28.76 5.25 63.69
C CYS A 42 29.30 4.93 62.29
N VAL A 43 29.76 5.90 61.53
CA VAL A 43 30.23 5.66 60.16
C VAL A 43 31.61 6.27 59.92
N SER A 44 32.60 5.44 59.59
CA SER A 44 33.94 5.93 59.22
C SER A 44 33.91 6.69 57.91
N SER A 45 34.82 7.69 57.79
CA SER A 45 34.97 8.49 56.54
C SER A 45 35.16 7.60 55.30
N SER A 46 35.90 6.51 55.46
CA SER A 46 36.12 5.53 54.39
C SER A 46 34.83 4.81 53.93
N ALA A 47 33.92 4.49 54.85
CA ALA A 47 32.66 3.87 54.51
C ALA A 47 31.73 4.80 53.72
N ARG A 48 31.78 6.12 54.02
CA ARG A 48 31.03 7.14 53.24
C ARG A 48 31.52 7.26 51.83
N TRP A 49 32.84 7.26 51.61
CA TRP A 49 33.41 7.28 50.25
C TRP A 49 33.08 6.01 49.46
N ILE A 50 33.12 4.84 50.08
CA ILE A 50 32.74 3.56 49.46
C ILE A 50 31.25 3.57 49.08
N GLY A 51 30.39 4.04 49.98
CA GLY A 51 28.93 4.18 49.67
C GLY A 51 28.65 5.11 48.50
N LEU A 52 29.36 6.26 48.43
CA LEU A 52 29.21 7.20 47.33
C LEU A 52 29.68 6.63 45.99
N ILE A 53 30.79 5.90 45.99
CA ILE A 53 31.28 5.22 44.77
C ILE A 53 30.34 4.14 44.30
N ILE A 54 29.83 3.30 45.23
CA ILE A 54 28.87 2.24 44.89
C ILE A 54 27.55 2.83 44.35
N SER A 55 27.07 3.89 44.98
CA SER A 55 25.82 4.55 44.57
C SER A 55 25.97 5.19 43.17
N THR A 56 27.04 5.93 42.91
CA THR A 56 27.28 6.55 41.60
C THR A 56 27.46 5.50 40.51
N LEU A 57 28.24 4.46 40.76
CA LEU A 57 28.41 3.36 39.80
C LEU A 57 27.10 2.62 39.56
N GLY A 58 26.35 2.33 40.63
CA GLY A 58 25.04 1.67 40.54
C GLY A 58 24.02 2.49 39.74
N SER A 59 23.97 3.80 40.00
CA SER A 59 23.09 4.72 39.28
C SER A 59 23.44 4.78 37.77
N ILE A 60 24.72 4.91 37.43
CA ILE A 60 25.17 4.91 36.05
C ILE A 60 24.85 3.58 35.35
N PHE A 61 25.10 2.47 36.05
CA PHE A 61 24.84 1.13 35.49
C PHE A 61 23.34 0.88 35.27
N LEU A 62 22.50 1.18 36.25
CA LEU A 62 21.04 1.03 36.12
C LEU A 62 20.47 1.94 35.04
N SER A 63 20.88 3.20 35.02
CA SER A 63 20.46 4.14 33.98
C SER A 63 20.92 3.69 32.59
N GLY A 64 22.15 3.19 32.46
CA GLY A 64 22.68 2.65 31.21
C GLY A 64 21.89 1.45 30.71
N ILE A 65 21.57 0.49 31.59
CA ILE A 65 20.74 -0.69 31.23
C ILE A 65 19.33 -0.24 30.83
N LEU A 66 18.72 0.66 31.60
CA LEU A 66 17.38 1.15 31.32
C LEU A 66 17.33 1.84 29.96
N ILE A 67 18.23 2.78 29.73
CA ILE A 67 18.31 3.51 28.44
C ILE A 67 18.57 2.54 27.29
N SER A 68 19.52 1.62 27.43
CA SER A 68 19.84 0.62 26.42
C SER A 68 18.63 -0.28 26.09
N THR A 69 17.93 -0.73 27.11
CA THR A 69 16.74 -1.60 26.94
C THR A 69 15.60 -0.86 26.24
N ILE A 70 15.36 0.39 26.63
CA ILE A 70 14.37 1.26 26.01
C ILE A 70 14.77 1.54 24.56
N THR A 71 16.00 1.95 24.31
CA THR A 71 16.49 2.24 22.95
C THR A 71 16.38 1.03 22.04
N ASN A 72 16.85 -0.14 22.48
CA ASN A 72 16.73 -1.38 21.70
C ASN A 72 15.28 -1.76 21.41
N SER A 73 14.36 -1.52 22.35
CA SER A 73 12.94 -1.76 22.14
C SER A 73 12.35 -0.80 21.10
N PHE A 74 12.70 0.48 21.18
CA PHE A 74 12.29 1.47 20.18
C PHE A 74 12.88 1.19 18.80
N GLU A 75 14.15 0.79 18.73
CA GLU A 75 14.78 0.41 17.46
C GLU A 75 14.06 -0.76 16.79
N ARG A 76 13.76 -1.83 17.54
CA ARG A 76 13.00 -2.99 17.01
C ARG A 76 11.62 -2.60 16.51
N ILE A 77 10.89 -1.76 17.23
CA ILE A 77 9.58 -1.27 16.82
C ILE A 77 9.71 -0.41 15.56
N SER A 78 10.67 0.50 15.56
CA SER A 78 10.94 1.39 14.41
C SER A 78 11.33 0.59 13.17
N GLU A 79 12.19 -0.42 13.32
CA GLU A 79 12.61 -1.29 12.22
C GLU A 79 11.45 -2.15 11.71
N SER A 80 10.59 -2.66 12.58
CA SER A 80 9.36 -3.36 12.19
C SER A 80 8.41 -2.46 11.38
N TRP A 81 8.34 -1.17 11.70
CA TRP A 81 7.56 -0.21 10.92
C TRP A 81 8.23 0.17 9.60
N ARG A 82 9.55 0.31 9.60
CA ARG A 82 10.32 0.62 8.40
C ARG A 82 10.26 -0.52 7.39
N SER A 83 10.44 -1.74 7.85
CA SER A 83 10.39 -2.94 7.02
C SER A 83 8.98 -3.37 6.60
N GLY A 84 7.93 -2.75 7.15
CA GLY A 84 6.54 -3.05 6.81
C GLY A 84 6.02 -4.38 7.35
N PHE A 85 6.66 -4.98 8.36
CA PHE A 85 6.20 -6.24 8.97
C PHE A 85 5.19 -6.04 10.10
N SER A 86 4.71 -4.84 10.32
CA SER A 86 3.76 -4.54 11.40
C SER A 86 2.38 -5.13 11.15
N TYR A 87 1.74 -5.56 12.22
CA TYR A 87 0.37 -6.06 12.20
C TYR A 87 -0.62 -4.93 12.49
N TYR A 88 -1.58 -4.72 11.62
CA TYR A 88 -2.56 -3.65 11.77
C TYR A 88 -3.96 -4.20 12.03
N LYS A 89 -4.58 -3.78 13.13
CA LYS A 89 -5.99 -4.07 13.46
C LYS A 89 -6.92 -2.96 12.92
N LEU A 90 -6.67 -2.49 11.71
CA LEU A 90 -7.48 -1.47 11.08
C LEU A 90 -8.84 -2.03 10.67
N LYS A 91 -9.86 -1.16 10.68
CA LYS A 91 -11.19 -1.44 10.15
C LYS A 91 -11.61 -0.29 9.25
N ASN A 92 -12.48 -0.57 8.29
CA ASN A 92 -13.01 0.43 7.35
C ASN A 92 -11.90 1.21 6.62
N HIS A 93 -10.83 0.53 6.24
CA HIS A 93 -9.70 1.08 5.51
C HIS A 93 -9.73 0.60 4.06
N THR A 94 -9.06 1.33 3.19
CA THR A 94 -8.85 0.94 1.79
C THR A 94 -7.51 0.23 1.65
N ILE A 95 -7.49 -0.89 0.95
CA ILE A 95 -6.28 -1.67 0.70
C ILE A 95 -5.92 -1.60 -0.78
N ILE A 96 -4.63 -1.38 -1.04
CA ILE A 96 -4.05 -1.48 -2.37
C ILE A 96 -2.97 -2.56 -2.31
N ILE A 97 -3.09 -3.58 -3.14
CA ILE A 97 -2.13 -4.69 -3.23
C ILE A 97 -1.35 -4.55 -4.52
N GLY A 98 -0.07 -4.24 -4.37
CA GLY A 98 0.86 -3.97 -5.45
C GLY A 98 1.40 -2.55 -5.45
N SER A 99 2.55 -2.34 -6.11
CA SER A 99 3.29 -1.08 -6.15
C SER A 99 3.56 -0.57 -7.57
N ASP A 100 2.72 -0.92 -8.53
CA ASP A 100 2.80 -0.44 -9.90
C ASP A 100 2.64 1.10 -10.01
N GLN A 101 3.02 1.68 -11.15
CA GLN A 101 2.96 3.12 -11.41
C GLN A 101 1.55 3.72 -11.20
N MET A 102 0.51 2.92 -11.39
CA MET A 102 -0.87 3.34 -11.14
C MET A 102 -1.17 3.69 -9.68
N VAL A 103 -0.44 3.10 -8.73
CA VAL A 103 -0.67 3.29 -7.29
C VAL A 103 -0.60 4.75 -6.89
N TYR A 104 0.34 5.52 -7.46
CA TYR A 104 0.52 6.94 -7.13
C TYR A 104 -0.71 7.79 -7.48
N GLY A 105 -1.28 7.56 -8.65
CA GLY A 105 -2.49 8.22 -9.10
C GLY A 105 -3.71 7.81 -8.27
N LEU A 106 -3.85 6.51 -8.04
CA LEU A 106 -4.94 5.92 -7.28
C LEU A 106 -4.96 6.42 -5.83
N VAL A 107 -3.80 6.43 -5.15
CA VAL A 107 -3.68 6.94 -3.77
C VAL A 107 -4.10 8.41 -3.69
N ASN A 108 -3.67 9.26 -4.63
CA ASN A 108 -4.11 10.65 -4.66
C ASN A 108 -5.62 10.79 -4.84
N GLN A 109 -6.21 9.99 -5.72
CA GLN A 109 -7.64 9.99 -6.00
C GLN A 109 -8.47 9.52 -4.79
N ILE A 110 -8.03 8.46 -4.10
CA ILE A 110 -8.65 7.99 -2.86
C ILE A 110 -8.53 9.05 -1.76
N CYS A 111 -7.37 9.71 -1.64
CA CYS A 111 -7.17 10.79 -0.68
C CYS A 111 -8.09 11.99 -0.91
N GLU A 112 -8.49 12.25 -2.16
CA GLU A 112 -9.44 13.32 -2.53
C GLU A 112 -10.90 12.91 -2.27
N SER A 113 -11.24 11.63 -2.42
CA SER A 113 -12.62 11.11 -2.34
C SER A 113 -13.04 10.64 -0.94
N SER A 114 -12.11 10.15 -0.13
CA SER A 114 -12.38 9.63 1.22
C SER A 114 -11.35 10.08 2.24
N ASN A 115 -11.69 9.94 3.52
CA ASN A 115 -10.77 10.16 4.65
C ASN A 115 -10.24 8.85 5.26
N ASP A 116 -10.43 7.72 4.58
CA ASP A 116 -10.01 6.41 5.07
C ASP A 116 -8.50 6.29 5.17
N THR A 117 -8.02 5.42 6.05
CA THR A 117 -6.62 4.98 6.05
C THR A 117 -6.38 4.10 4.82
N ILE A 118 -5.27 4.33 4.13
CA ILE A 118 -4.88 3.56 2.95
C ILE A 118 -3.71 2.65 3.34
N VAL A 119 -3.89 1.35 3.16
CA VAL A 119 -2.84 0.36 3.36
C VAL A 119 -2.37 -0.11 1.99
N VAL A 120 -1.11 0.12 1.69
CA VAL A 120 -0.46 -0.37 0.47
C VAL A 120 0.39 -1.57 0.84
N MET A 121 0.11 -2.73 0.26
CA MET A 121 0.90 -3.95 0.43
C MET A 121 1.72 -4.20 -0.83
N THR A 122 3.02 -4.38 -0.67
CA THR A 122 3.95 -4.65 -1.77
C THR A 122 4.95 -5.75 -1.41
N SER A 123 5.40 -6.50 -2.39
CA SER A 123 6.50 -7.46 -2.27
C SER A 123 7.88 -6.84 -2.51
N THR A 124 7.93 -5.56 -2.90
CA THR A 124 9.15 -4.80 -3.15
C THR A 124 9.64 -4.05 -1.90
N ASP A 125 10.65 -3.18 -2.07
CA ASP A 125 11.17 -2.36 -0.98
C ASP A 125 10.12 -1.40 -0.43
N VAL A 126 9.75 -1.63 0.83
CA VAL A 126 8.71 -0.85 1.53
C VAL A 126 9.13 0.59 1.78
N GLU A 127 10.39 0.85 2.10
CA GLU A 127 10.87 2.19 2.38
C GLU A 127 10.94 3.03 1.11
N GLN A 128 11.43 2.45 0.03
CA GLN A 128 11.45 3.08 -1.29
C GLN A 128 10.03 3.38 -1.77
N THR A 129 9.12 2.40 -1.70
CA THR A 129 7.71 2.56 -2.08
C THR A 129 7.02 3.65 -1.26
N ARG A 130 7.23 3.65 0.06
CA ARG A 130 6.70 4.67 0.97
C ARG A 130 7.18 6.07 0.61
N ASN A 131 8.48 6.23 0.40
CA ASN A 131 9.07 7.51 0.05
C ASN A 131 8.57 8.03 -1.30
N ALA A 132 8.46 7.16 -2.28
CA ALA A 132 7.88 7.49 -3.60
C ALA A 132 6.40 7.91 -3.49
N LEU A 133 5.60 7.18 -2.74
CA LEU A 133 4.21 7.54 -2.46
C LEU A 133 4.10 8.91 -1.79
N TRP A 134 4.89 9.14 -0.73
CA TRP A 134 4.88 10.44 -0.04
C TRP A 134 5.36 11.60 -0.92
N ALA A 135 6.30 11.35 -1.83
CA ALA A 135 6.77 12.34 -2.80
C ALA A 135 5.66 12.69 -3.81
N SER A 136 4.88 11.70 -4.26
CA SER A 136 3.83 11.86 -5.26
C SER A 136 2.56 12.52 -4.74
N LEU A 137 2.37 12.64 -3.40
CA LEU A 137 1.17 13.20 -2.82
C LEU A 137 1.00 14.68 -3.17
N LYS A 138 -0.17 15.04 -3.72
CA LYS A 138 -0.59 16.42 -3.93
C LYS A 138 -0.72 17.18 -2.60
N ASN A 139 -1.34 16.54 -1.60
CA ASN A 139 -1.48 17.09 -0.25
C ASN A 139 -0.60 16.33 0.74
N LYS A 140 0.46 16.97 1.23
CA LYS A 140 1.42 16.35 2.15
C LYS A 140 0.83 15.98 3.53
N LYS A 141 -0.32 16.53 3.92
CA LYS A 141 -1.03 16.14 5.16
C LYS A 141 -1.53 14.69 5.12
N ASN A 142 -1.77 14.14 3.93
CA ASN A 142 -2.24 12.78 3.75
C ASN A 142 -1.19 11.70 4.05
N LYS A 143 0.09 12.07 4.28
CA LYS A 143 1.15 11.12 4.65
C LYS A 143 0.75 10.22 5.83
N ASN A 144 0.10 10.79 6.84
CA ASN A 144 -0.28 10.07 8.07
C ASN A 144 -1.40 9.04 7.85
N ARG A 145 -2.06 9.06 6.69
CA ARG A 145 -3.13 8.14 6.32
C ARG A 145 -2.62 6.95 5.51
N ILE A 146 -1.37 6.99 5.06
CA ILE A 146 -0.79 5.98 4.18
C ILE A 146 0.15 5.11 4.98
N VAL A 147 -0.16 3.83 4.99
CA VAL A 147 0.65 2.78 5.61
C VAL A 147 1.15 1.86 4.50
N VAL A 148 2.45 1.62 4.45
CA VAL A 148 3.04 0.67 3.49
C VAL A 148 3.50 -0.56 4.24
N ASN A 149 3.04 -1.73 3.81
CA ASN A 149 3.31 -3.02 4.43
C ASN A 149 3.98 -3.96 3.44
N TYR A 150 4.89 -4.79 3.95
CA TYR A 150 5.50 -5.86 3.17
C TYR A 150 4.57 -7.07 3.12
N GLY A 151 4.39 -7.66 1.93
CA GLY A 151 3.65 -8.90 1.80
C GLY A 151 3.45 -9.34 0.37
N HIS A 152 3.27 -10.65 0.21
CA HIS A 152 2.92 -11.29 -1.05
C HIS A 152 1.40 -11.46 -1.12
N ARG A 153 0.82 -11.12 -2.26
CA ARG A 153 -0.62 -11.16 -2.52
C ARG A 153 -1.23 -12.57 -2.49
N ASP A 154 -0.42 -13.59 -2.74
CA ASP A 154 -0.78 -15.01 -2.74
C ASP A 154 -0.59 -15.68 -1.37
N SER A 155 -0.28 -14.91 -0.33
CA SER A 155 -0.04 -15.44 1.02
C SER A 155 -1.16 -15.03 1.99
N GLU A 156 -1.83 -16.06 2.53
CA GLU A 156 -2.88 -15.89 3.53
C GLU A 156 -2.40 -15.11 4.77
N ILE A 157 -1.16 -15.34 5.20
CA ILE A 157 -0.57 -14.72 6.40
C ILE A 157 -0.47 -13.21 6.21
N PHE A 158 0.01 -12.75 5.05
CA PHE A 158 0.15 -11.31 4.79
C PHE A 158 -1.20 -10.63 4.61
N LEU A 159 -2.16 -11.28 3.97
CA LEU A 159 -3.53 -10.77 3.85
C LEU A 159 -4.20 -10.63 5.23
N LYS A 160 -3.97 -11.55 6.15
CA LYS A 160 -4.42 -11.43 7.54
C LYS A 160 -3.76 -10.28 8.29
N LYS A 161 -2.45 -10.03 8.07
CA LYS A 161 -1.72 -8.94 8.72
C LYS A 161 -2.31 -7.56 8.41
N ILE A 162 -2.78 -7.34 7.20
CA ILE A 162 -3.42 -6.10 6.79
C ILE A 162 -4.92 -6.05 7.10
N ASN A 163 -5.45 -7.07 7.78
CA ASN A 163 -6.86 -7.20 8.18
C ASN A 163 -7.85 -7.05 7.02
N ILE A 164 -7.57 -7.75 5.91
CA ILE A 164 -8.28 -7.58 4.64
C ILE A 164 -9.79 -7.83 4.74
N ALA A 165 -10.22 -8.76 5.58
CA ALA A 165 -11.63 -9.09 5.77
C ALA A 165 -12.46 -7.93 6.36
N HIS A 166 -11.82 -6.91 6.96
CA HIS A 166 -12.47 -5.74 7.55
C HIS A 166 -12.23 -4.45 6.76
N ALA A 167 -11.68 -4.55 5.55
CA ALA A 167 -11.50 -3.43 4.65
C ALA A 167 -12.85 -2.96 4.06
N ASN A 168 -12.93 -1.71 3.65
CA ASN A 168 -14.05 -1.18 2.87
C ASN A 168 -13.94 -1.59 1.41
N GLU A 169 -12.73 -1.49 0.87
CA GLU A 169 -12.47 -1.64 -0.55
C GLU A 169 -11.03 -2.15 -0.76
N VAL A 170 -10.85 -2.99 -1.76
CA VAL A 170 -9.56 -3.58 -2.13
C VAL A 170 -9.28 -3.34 -3.60
N TYR A 171 -8.08 -2.84 -3.89
CA TYR A 171 -7.52 -2.72 -5.23
C TYR A 171 -6.39 -3.73 -5.38
N LEU A 172 -6.61 -4.75 -6.17
CA LEU A 172 -5.64 -5.81 -6.45
C LEU A 172 -4.95 -5.50 -7.77
N LEU A 173 -3.80 -4.83 -7.70
CA LEU A 173 -3.03 -4.36 -8.85
C LEU A 173 -1.90 -5.32 -9.20
N GLY A 174 -1.20 -5.82 -8.18
CA GLY A 174 0.00 -6.64 -8.32
C GLY A 174 1.29 -5.81 -8.40
N ASP A 175 2.40 -6.48 -8.26
CA ASP A 175 3.74 -5.91 -8.42
C ASP A 175 4.32 -6.33 -9.77
N THR A 176 4.86 -5.38 -10.54
CA THR A 176 5.38 -5.61 -11.88
C THR A 176 6.82 -6.10 -11.93
N SER A 177 7.55 -6.10 -10.81
CA SER A 177 9.01 -6.12 -10.83
C SER A 177 9.68 -7.49 -10.80
N GLU A 178 8.98 -8.59 -10.48
CA GLU A 178 9.72 -9.84 -10.23
C GLU A 178 9.69 -10.89 -11.36
N PHE A 179 8.76 -10.80 -12.30
CA PHE A 179 8.58 -11.85 -13.30
C PHE A 179 8.18 -11.34 -14.70
N ASP A 180 8.88 -10.34 -15.21
CA ASP A 180 8.63 -9.72 -16.53
C ASP A 180 8.61 -10.71 -17.72
N ASN A 181 8.94 -11.99 -17.49
CA ASN A 181 9.05 -12.98 -18.56
C ASN A 181 7.86 -13.97 -18.66
N ILE A 182 6.91 -13.95 -17.72
CA ILE A 182 5.73 -14.82 -17.76
C ILE A 182 4.46 -13.99 -17.56
N GLU A 183 4.05 -13.42 -18.65
CA GLU A 183 2.90 -12.50 -18.74
C GLU A 183 1.60 -13.08 -18.11
N SER A 184 1.30 -14.36 -18.27
CA SER A 184 0.10 -14.99 -17.69
C SER A 184 0.16 -15.18 -16.16
N TYR A 185 1.32 -15.04 -15.56
CA TYR A 185 1.52 -15.28 -14.13
C TYR A 185 0.88 -14.17 -13.27
N HIS A 186 0.95 -12.92 -13.72
CA HIS A 186 0.35 -11.78 -13.02
C HIS A 186 -1.15 -11.96 -12.80
N ASP A 187 -1.90 -12.25 -13.86
CA ASP A 187 -3.34 -12.43 -13.80
C ASP A 187 -3.74 -13.65 -12.96
N SER A 188 -2.96 -14.74 -13.08
CA SER A 188 -3.16 -15.96 -12.28
C SER A 188 -3.00 -15.70 -10.78
N LEU A 189 -1.99 -14.92 -10.38
CA LEU A 189 -1.78 -14.52 -8.99
C LEU A 189 -2.92 -13.63 -8.48
N ASN A 190 -3.44 -12.73 -9.31
CA ASN A 190 -4.57 -11.90 -8.93
C ASN A 190 -5.84 -12.74 -8.70
N VAL A 191 -6.08 -13.75 -9.52
CA VAL A 191 -7.19 -14.70 -9.32
C VAL A 191 -7.00 -15.54 -8.06
N GLN A 192 -5.80 -16.04 -7.80
CA GLN A 192 -5.48 -16.77 -6.57
C GLN A 192 -5.68 -15.89 -5.33
N SER A 193 -5.21 -14.64 -5.37
CA SER A 193 -5.38 -13.68 -4.30
C SER A 193 -6.86 -13.40 -4.03
N LEU A 194 -7.67 -13.24 -5.06
CA LEU A 194 -9.12 -13.04 -4.95
C LEU A 194 -9.79 -14.21 -4.20
N LYS A 195 -9.38 -15.44 -4.50
CA LYS A 195 -9.87 -16.64 -3.80
C LYS A 195 -9.51 -16.59 -2.31
N LEU A 196 -8.25 -16.32 -1.97
CA LEU A 196 -7.79 -16.20 -0.58
C LEU A 196 -8.52 -15.07 0.18
N ILE A 197 -8.77 -13.93 -0.46
CA ILE A 197 -9.54 -12.83 0.11
C ILE A 197 -10.97 -13.29 0.42
N SER A 198 -11.61 -14.02 -0.49
CA SER A 198 -12.95 -14.58 -0.29
C SER A 198 -12.99 -15.54 0.90
N GLU A 199 -12.00 -16.42 1.01
CA GLU A 199 -11.89 -17.36 2.13
C GLU A 199 -11.72 -16.64 3.47
N GLN A 200 -10.95 -15.57 3.51
CA GLN A 200 -10.79 -14.75 4.73
C GLN A 200 -12.06 -13.97 5.10
N CYS A 201 -12.77 -13.43 4.12
CA CYS A 201 -14.07 -12.78 4.34
C CYS A 201 -15.10 -13.79 4.89
N LYS A 202 -15.09 -15.02 4.38
CA LYS A 202 -15.91 -16.14 4.87
C LYS A 202 -15.54 -16.50 6.32
N ALA A 203 -14.26 -16.68 6.61
CA ALA A 203 -13.79 -17.02 7.95
C ALA A 203 -14.09 -15.93 8.98
N ALA A 204 -14.06 -14.66 8.59
CA ALA A 204 -14.41 -13.52 9.43
C ALA A 204 -15.95 -13.32 9.60
N GLY A 205 -16.79 -14.12 8.95
CA GLY A 205 -18.24 -13.99 9.00
C GLY A 205 -18.76 -12.69 8.39
N ARG A 206 -18.07 -12.16 7.35
CA ARG A 206 -18.49 -10.91 6.71
C ARG A 206 -19.86 -11.02 6.09
N THR A 207 -20.77 -10.08 6.38
CA THR A 207 -22.13 -10.04 5.87
C THR A 207 -22.26 -9.23 4.60
N ASN A 208 -21.52 -8.10 4.52
CA ASN A 208 -21.52 -7.23 3.35
C ASN A 208 -20.40 -7.66 2.40
N ARG A 209 -20.66 -7.67 1.09
CA ARG A 209 -19.65 -7.98 0.10
C ARG A 209 -18.50 -6.96 0.16
N LEU A 210 -17.27 -7.46 0.05
CA LEU A 210 -16.09 -6.63 -0.06
C LEU A 210 -15.91 -6.21 -1.52
N LYS A 211 -15.85 -4.91 -1.79
CA LYS A 211 -15.54 -4.42 -3.14
C LYS A 211 -14.08 -4.73 -3.47
N CYS A 212 -13.88 -5.48 -4.54
CA CYS A 212 -12.56 -5.87 -5.02
C CYS A 212 -12.39 -5.45 -6.48
N HIS A 213 -11.56 -4.43 -6.71
CA HIS A 213 -11.12 -4.02 -8.02
C HIS A 213 -9.88 -4.80 -8.41
N VAL A 214 -9.96 -5.60 -9.46
CA VAL A 214 -8.90 -6.53 -9.86
C VAL A 214 -8.38 -6.17 -11.23
N LEU A 215 -7.09 -5.84 -11.30
CA LEU A 215 -6.39 -5.57 -12.55
C LEU A 215 -6.10 -6.88 -13.28
N PHE A 216 -6.40 -6.90 -14.56
CA PHE A 216 -5.96 -7.92 -15.50
C PHE A 216 -5.15 -7.25 -16.59
N ASP A 217 -3.92 -7.69 -16.77
CA ASP A 217 -3.03 -7.16 -17.81
C ASP A 217 -3.44 -7.68 -19.19
N TYR A 218 -3.90 -8.94 -19.24
CA TYR A 218 -4.34 -9.54 -20.50
C TYR A 218 -5.79 -9.21 -20.79
N LYS A 219 -6.01 -8.63 -21.95
CA LYS A 219 -7.35 -8.32 -22.44
C LYS A 219 -8.22 -9.58 -22.57
N THR A 220 -7.64 -10.70 -22.95
CA THR A 220 -8.33 -11.99 -23.04
C THR A 220 -8.80 -12.47 -21.66
N THR A 221 -7.94 -12.43 -20.65
CA THR A 221 -8.30 -12.77 -19.27
C THR A 221 -9.37 -11.82 -18.74
N TYR A 222 -9.20 -10.53 -18.95
CA TYR A 222 -10.19 -9.52 -18.56
C TYR A 222 -11.56 -9.81 -19.15
N HIS A 223 -11.67 -10.10 -20.46
CA HIS A 223 -12.95 -10.41 -21.08
C HIS A 223 -13.57 -11.70 -20.55
N ILE A 224 -12.76 -12.73 -20.31
CA ILE A 224 -13.26 -13.97 -19.69
C ILE A 224 -13.90 -13.63 -18.34
N PHE A 225 -13.21 -12.89 -17.48
CA PHE A 225 -13.71 -12.56 -16.14
C PHE A 225 -14.79 -11.48 -16.11
N GLN A 226 -14.92 -10.65 -17.13
CA GLN A 226 -16.00 -9.69 -17.27
C GLN A 226 -17.35 -10.38 -17.48
N TYR A 227 -17.36 -11.51 -18.18
CA TYR A 227 -18.58 -12.24 -18.55
C TYR A 227 -18.73 -13.60 -17.83
N ALA A 228 -17.69 -14.04 -17.12
CA ALA A 228 -17.75 -15.31 -16.39
C ALA A 228 -18.62 -15.18 -15.14
N ASP A 229 -19.54 -16.11 -14.98
CA ASP A 229 -20.17 -16.36 -13.69
C ASP A 229 -19.10 -16.92 -12.75
N LEU A 230 -18.51 -16.05 -11.94
CA LEU A 230 -17.61 -16.48 -10.87
C LEU A 230 -18.34 -17.44 -9.95
N ASN A 231 -17.61 -18.43 -9.45
CA ASN A 231 -18.12 -19.42 -8.51
C ASN A 231 -18.93 -18.70 -7.41
N THR A 232 -20.13 -19.20 -7.13
CA THR A 232 -21.08 -18.66 -6.15
C THR A 232 -20.45 -18.42 -4.78
N ASP A 233 -19.43 -19.20 -4.40
CA ASP A 233 -18.70 -19.03 -3.14
C ASP A 233 -17.90 -17.71 -3.10
N ILE A 234 -17.33 -17.28 -4.20
CA ILE A 234 -16.58 -16.01 -4.28
C ILE A 234 -17.56 -14.84 -4.28
N THR A 235 -18.57 -14.88 -5.13
CA THR A 235 -19.56 -13.79 -5.30
C THR A 235 -20.41 -13.55 -4.07
N LYS A 236 -20.49 -14.52 -3.16
CA LYS A 236 -21.18 -14.36 -1.88
C LYS A 236 -20.52 -13.33 -0.97
N TYR A 237 -19.20 -13.26 -0.97
CA TYR A 237 -18.41 -12.42 -0.05
C TYR A 237 -17.73 -11.25 -0.73
N ILE A 238 -17.58 -11.31 -2.06
CA ILE A 238 -16.86 -10.31 -2.85
C ILE A 238 -17.78 -9.70 -3.90
N ASP A 239 -17.73 -8.38 -3.99
CA ASP A 239 -18.27 -7.60 -5.09
C ASP A 239 -17.11 -7.34 -6.07
N PHE A 240 -17.09 -8.13 -7.15
CA PHE A 240 -15.95 -8.25 -8.04
C PHE A 240 -16.05 -7.26 -9.20
N HIS A 241 -15.04 -6.41 -9.33
CA HIS A 241 -14.92 -5.40 -10.38
C HIS A 241 -13.62 -5.60 -11.17
N PRO A 242 -13.62 -6.44 -12.22
CA PRO A 242 -12.45 -6.59 -13.07
C PRO A 242 -12.24 -5.34 -13.91
N PHE A 243 -10.98 -4.96 -14.10
CA PHE A 243 -10.63 -3.89 -15.02
C PHE A 243 -9.31 -4.17 -15.74
N ASN A 244 -9.15 -3.59 -16.92
CA ASN A 244 -7.91 -3.59 -17.68
C ASN A 244 -7.45 -2.14 -17.86
N PHE A 245 -6.20 -1.87 -17.56
CA PHE A 245 -5.63 -0.53 -17.59
C PHE A 245 -5.70 0.10 -19.00
N TYR A 246 -5.29 -0.66 -20.00
CA TYR A 246 -5.20 -0.16 -21.36
C TYR A 246 -6.59 0.11 -21.96
N ASP A 247 -7.55 -0.78 -21.70
CA ASP A 247 -8.93 -0.60 -22.16
C ASP A 247 -9.58 0.63 -21.51
N PHE A 248 -9.38 0.81 -20.21
CA PHE A 248 -9.87 1.97 -19.47
C PHE A 248 -9.30 3.28 -20.01
N TRP A 249 -7.98 3.34 -20.23
CA TRP A 249 -7.33 4.54 -20.76
C TRP A 249 -7.71 4.82 -22.20
N ALA A 250 -7.84 3.78 -23.05
CA ALA A 250 -8.29 3.95 -24.42
C ALA A 250 -9.70 4.59 -24.46
N ARG A 251 -10.62 4.11 -23.64
CA ARG A 251 -11.95 4.73 -23.49
C ARG A 251 -11.85 6.18 -23.04
N LYS A 252 -11.06 6.44 -22.00
CA LYS A 252 -10.91 7.78 -21.45
C LYS A 252 -10.32 8.77 -22.46
N VAL A 253 -9.33 8.37 -23.24
CA VAL A 253 -8.70 9.23 -24.26
C VAL A 253 -9.66 9.56 -25.40
N LEU A 254 -10.40 8.57 -25.89
CA LEU A 254 -11.33 8.76 -27.02
C LEU A 254 -12.62 9.50 -26.64
N VAL A 255 -12.98 9.50 -25.35
CA VAL A 255 -14.17 10.17 -24.81
C VAL A 255 -13.78 11.33 -23.89
N ALA A 256 -12.51 11.77 -23.92
CA ALA A 256 -12.05 12.86 -23.07
C ALA A 256 -12.73 14.18 -23.43
N GLY A 257 -13.50 14.69 -22.49
CA GLY A 257 -14.09 16.02 -22.61
C GLY A 257 -13.06 17.12 -22.33
N ARG A 258 -13.18 18.24 -23.04
CA ARG A 258 -12.42 19.47 -22.73
C ARG A 258 -13.30 20.40 -21.92
N SER A 259 -12.74 20.97 -20.86
CA SER A 259 -13.44 22.02 -20.11
C SER A 259 -13.43 23.32 -20.92
N LYS A 260 -14.61 23.78 -21.33
CA LYS A 260 -14.83 25.11 -21.91
C LYS A 260 -15.85 25.83 -21.04
N GLU A 261 -15.45 26.99 -20.47
CA GLU A 261 -16.35 27.86 -19.68
C GLU A 261 -17.12 27.13 -18.56
N GLY A 262 -16.45 26.21 -17.87
CA GLY A 262 -17.06 25.42 -16.78
C GLY A 262 -17.91 24.22 -17.22
N ASN A 263 -18.13 24.02 -18.52
CA ASN A 263 -18.85 22.87 -19.07
C ASN A 263 -17.87 21.89 -19.70
N ILE A 264 -18.14 20.59 -19.54
CA ILE A 264 -17.38 19.51 -20.22
C ILE A 264 -17.98 19.33 -21.61
N VAL A 265 -17.21 19.70 -22.64
CA VAL A 265 -17.61 19.51 -24.05
C VAL A 265 -16.86 18.30 -24.60
N TYR A 266 -17.57 17.34 -25.14
CA TYR A 266 -17.00 16.19 -25.86
C TYR A 266 -16.94 16.54 -27.35
N GLU A 267 -15.73 16.59 -27.88
CA GLU A 267 -15.54 16.80 -29.33
C GLU A 267 -15.83 15.47 -30.05
N PRO A 268 -16.69 15.48 -31.08
CA PRO A 268 -16.97 14.27 -31.84
C PRO A 268 -15.72 13.83 -32.64
N LEU A 269 -15.56 12.51 -32.79
CA LEU A 269 -14.40 11.93 -33.47
C LEU A 269 -14.35 12.30 -34.97
N ASP A 270 -15.48 12.63 -35.55
CA ASP A 270 -15.60 13.03 -36.96
C ASP A 270 -15.41 14.53 -37.19
N TYR A 271 -15.13 15.31 -36.14
CA TYR A 271 -14.90 16.77 -36.16
C TYR A 271 -15.89 17.58 -37.02
N ILE A 272 -16.12 17.14 -38.24
CA ILE A 272 -17.20 17.60 -39.14
C ILE A 272 -18.18 16.45 -39.28
N PRO A 273 -19.36 16.51 -38.62
CA PRO A 273 -20.28 15.39 -38.52
C PRO A 273 -20.61 14.72 -39.84
N ILE A 274 -20.50 13.41 -39.90
CA ILE A 274 -20.91 12.58 -41.02
C ILE A 274 -22.36 12.19 -40.80
N THR A 275 -23.29 12.99 -41.34
CA THR A 275 -24.73 12.83 -41.12
C THR A 275 -25.45 12.10 -42.27
N SER A 276 -24.86 12.10 -43.47
CA SER A 276 -25.45 11.47 -44.65
C SER A 276 -24.87 10.10 -44.95
N LYS A 277 -25.73 9.14 -45.31
CA LYS A 277 -25.34 7.81 -45.80
C LYS A 277 -24.50 7.88 -47.09
N ASP A 278 -24.65 8.94 -47.88
CA ASP A 278 -23.96 9.12 -49.14
C ASP A 278 -22.67 9.95 -49.05
N SER A 279 -22.31 10.33 -47.86
CA SER A 279 -21.09 11.09 -47.61
C SER A 279 -19.82 10.32 -48.07
N ASP A 280 -18.93 10.99 -48.80
CA ASP A 280 -17.63 10.44 -49.19
C ASP A 280 -16.54 10.63 -48.15
N LYS A 281 -16.85 11.30 -47.04
CA LYS A 281 -15.95 11.49 -45.91
C LYS A 281 -15.76 10.19 -45.14
N PHE A 282 -14.59 9.98 -44.60
CA PHE A 282 -14.29 8.86 -43.69
C PHE A 282 -13.28 9.29 -42.64
N ILE A 283 -13.27 8.58 -41.53
CA ILE A 283 -12.30 8.80 -40.45
C ILE A 283 -11.11 7.87 -40.67
N HIS A 284 -9.92 8.41 -40.48
CA HIS A 284 -8.70 7.65 -40.53
C HIS A 284 -7.91 7.83 -39.23
N PHE A 285 -7.91 6.80 -38.41
CA PHE A 285 -7.07 6.75 -37.20
C PHE A 285 -5.67 6.26 -37.58
N ILE A 286 -4.66 7.00 -37.16
CA ILE A 286 -3.26 6.60 -37.27
C ILE A 286 -2.74 6.35 -35.87
N VAL A 287 -2.33 5.11 -35.58
CA VAL A 287 -1.79 4.68 -34.30
C VAL A 287 -0.30 4.43 -34.48
N ILE A 288 0.51 5.20 -33.74
CA ILE A 288 1.97 5.07 -33.77
C ILE A 288 2.36 4.16 -32.60
N GLY A 289 2.91 2.99 -32.95
CA GLY A 289 3.22 1.92 -31.99
C GLY A 289 2.11 0.88 -31.86
N MET A 290 2.45 -0.39 -31.95
CA MET A 290 1.55 -1.54 -31.73
C MET A 290 1.64 -2.12 -30.31
N SER A 291 2.09 -1.31 -29.34
CA SER A 291 2.05 -1.68 -27.93
C SER A 291 0.63 -2.03 -27.46
N GLN A 292 0.50 -2.62 -26.29
CA GLN A 292 -0.82 -2.95 -25.70
C GLN A 292 -1.76 -1.73 -25.66
N MET A 293 -1.21 -0.52 -25.39
CA MET A 293 -1.98 0.71 -25.44
C MET A 293 -2.43 1.06 -26.86
N GLY A 294 -1.54 0.94 -27.85
CA GLY A 294 -1.88 1.19 -29.26
C GLY A 294 -2.95 0.23 -29.77
N GLN A 295 -2.85 -1.05 -29.42
CA GLN A 295 -3.86 -2.06 -29.74
C GLN A 295 -5.20 -1.76 -29.05
N ALA A 296 -5.20 -1.37 -27.77
CA ALA A 296 -6.42 -1.02 -27.04
C ALA A 296 -7.08 0.24 -27.65
N MET A 297 -6.30 1.25 -28.02
CA MET A 297 -6.80 2.45 -28.71
C MET A 297 -7.46 2.11 -30.04
N ALA A 298 -6.82 1.27 -30.84
CA ALA A 298 -7.38 0.85 -32.14
C ALA A 298 -8.67 0.05 -31.99
N LEU A 299 -8.72 -0.88 -31.04
CA LEU A 299 -9.93 -1.66 -30.74
C LEU A 299 -11.06 -0.77 -30.26
N GLN A 300 -10.77 0.16 -29.35
CA GLN A 300 -11.78 1.10 -28.89
C GLN A 300 -12.27 2.04 -30.02
N ALA A 301 -11.35 2.51 -30.88
CA ALA A 301 -11.70 3.28 -32.05
C ALA A 301 -12.61 2.48 -33.00
N ALA A 302 -12.29 1.20 -33.23
CA ALA A 302 -13.14 0.30 -34.02
C ALA A 302 -14.55 0.13 -33.43
N HIS A 303 -14.66 0.08 -32.10
CA HIS A 303 -15.96 -0.05 -31.42
C HIS A 303 -16.85 1.20 -31.54
N ILE A 304 -16.28 2.39 -31.50
CA ILE A 304 -17.07 3.64 -31.44
C ILE A 304 -17.19 4.39 -32.76
N ALA A 305 -16.30 4.14 -33.72
CA ALA A 305 -16.21 4.91 -34.96
C ALA A 305 -17.09 4.31 -36.07
N HIS A 306 -18.38 4.15 -35.78
CA HIS A 306 -19.41 3.75 -36.74
C HIS A 306 -20.25 4.96 -37.17
N PHE A 307 -20.16 5.33 -38.46
CA PHE A 307 -20.82 6.50 -38.98
C PHE A 307 -21.95 6.10 -39.95
N PRO A 308 -22.93 6.98 -40.25
CA PRO A 308 -24.09 6.65 -41.10
C PRO A 308 -23.72 6.12 -42.49
N ASN A 309 -22.56 6.49 -43.02
CA ASN A 309 -22.09 6.10 -44.36
C ASN A 309 -21.23 4.82 -44.37
N TYR A 310 -21.23 4.01 -43.31
CA TYR A 310 -20.34 2.84 -43.15
C TYR A 310 -20.41 1.82 -44.30
N HIS A 311 -21.54 1.72 -44.97
CA HIS A 311 -21.70 0.87 -46.16
C HIS A 311 -20.89 1.32 -47.35
N LYS A 312 -20.67 2.64 -47.48
CA LYS A 312 -19.91 3.25 -48.58
C LYS A 312 -18.46 3.52 -48.22
N LYS A 313 -18.24 3.99 -47.01
CA LYS A 313 -16.91 4.39 -46.51
C LYS A 313 -16.74 3.86 -45.07
N LYS A 314 -15.84 2.91 -44.90
CA LYS A 314 -15.49 2.39 -43.56
C LYS A 314 -14.43 3.27 -42.90
N THR A 315 -14.47 3.35 -41.58
CA THR A 315 -13.38 3.92 -40.77
C THR A 315 -12.11 3.13 -41.03
N LYS A 316 -11.02 3.83 -41.28
CA LYS A 316 -9.70 3.21 -41.50
C LYS A 316 -8.83 3.37 -40.26
N ILE A 317 -8.17 2.28 -39.85
CA ILE A 317 -7.19 2.28 -38.81
C ILE A 317 -5.86 1.81 -39.36
N THR A 318 -4.80 2.62 -39.23
CA THR A 318 -3.46 2.28 -39.69
C THR A 318 -2.49 2.31 -38.53
N PHE A 319 -1.75 1.24 -38.37
CA PHE A 319 -0.64 1.19 -37.42
C PHE A 319 0.68 1.57 -38.12
N ILE A 320 1.53 2.27 -37.41
CA ILE A 320 2.91 2.57 -37.78
C ILE A 320 3.81 2.06 -36.68
N ASP A 321 4.59 1.03 -36.94
CA ASP A 321 5.47 0.41 -35.96
C ASP A 321 6.75 -0.12 -36.63
N ALA A 322 7.87 -0.09 -35.92
CA ALA A 322 9.15 -0.61 -36.41
C ALA A 322 9.11 -2.13 -36.62
N ASN A 323 8.38 -2.86 -35.77
CA ASN A 323 8.20 -4.32 -35.82
C ASN A 323 6.81 -4.70 -36.35
N GLY A 324 6.16 -3.84 -37.11
CA GLY A 324 4.75 -3.90 -37.47
C GLY A 324 4.28 -5.21 -38.10
N MET A 325 5.14 -5.94 -38.81
CA MET A 325 4.74 -7.23 -39.40
C MET A 325 4.54 -8.32 -38.34
N MET A 326 5.42 -8.39 -37.35
CA MET A 326 5.34 -9.38 -36.27
C MET A 326 4.16 -9.06 -35.34
N GLU A 327 4.08 -7.82 -34.89
CA GLU A 327 3.00 -7.34 -34.02
C GLU A 327 1.62 -7.47 -34.67
N MET A 328 1.52 -7.19 -35.98
CA MET A 328 0.28 -7.35 -36.73
C MET A 328 -0.12 -8.83 -36.86
N HIS A 329 0.83 -9.75 -36.96
CA HIS A 329 0.55 -11.18 -36.98
C HIS A 329 -0.08 -11.63 -35.67
N GLU A 330 0.50 -11.25 -34.54
CA GLU A 330 -0.05 -11.54 -33.22
C GLU A 330 -1.42 -10.89 -32.99
N PHE A 331 -1.55 -9.62 -33.39
CA PHE A 331 -2.81 -8.89 -33.26
C PHE A 331 -3.94 -9.58 -34.07
N LYS A 332 -3.63 -10.04 -35.29
CA LYS A 332 -4.57 -10.80 -36.12
C LYS A 332 -4.98 -12.14 -35.50
N GLN A 333 -4.04 -12.83 -34.82
CA GLN A 333 -4.35 -14.06 -34.13
C GLN A 333 -5.30 -13.81 -32.94
N LYS A 334 -5.05 -12.74 -32.17
CA LYS A 334 -5.87 -12.36 -31.01
C LYS A 334 -7.24 -11.77 -31.39
N CYS A 335 -7.30 -11.04 -32.49
CA CYS A 335 -8.47 -10.25 -32.90
C CYS A 335 -8.96 -10.60 -34.32
N GLY A 336 -8.86 -11.86 -34.73
CA GLY A 336 -9.12 -12.32 -36.10
C GLY A 336 -10.53 -11.98 -36.64
N GLU A 337 -11.53 -11.93 -35.78
CA GLU A 337 -12.90 -11.59 -36.16
C GLU A 337 -13.03 -10.16 -36.69
N LEU A 338 -12.21 -9.20 -36.23
CA LEU A 338 -12.18 -7.82 -36.72
C LEU A 338 -11.76 -7.71 -38.19
N PHE A 339 -11.08 -8.69 -38.72
CA PHE A 339 -10.57 -8.71 -40.11
C PHE A 339 -11.46 -9.48 -41.06
N LYS A 340 -12.57 -10.07 -40.57
CA LYS A 340 -13.55 -10.81 -41.39
C LYS A 340 -14.69 -9.92 -41.90
N VAL A 341 -14.75 -8.66 -41.48
CA VAL A 341 -15.83 -7.71 -41.79
C VAL A 341 -15.56 -6.85 -42.98
#